data_6b9491648508ed5c394153ca9591f737
#
_entry.id   6b9491648508ed5c394153ca9591f737
#
_cell.length_a   1.000
_cell.length_b   1.000
_cell.length_c   1.000
_cell.angle_alpha   90.00
_cell.angle_beta   90.00
_cell.angle_gamma   90.00
#
_symmetry.space_group_name_H-M   'P 1'
#
loop_
_entity.id
_entity.type
_entity.pdbx_description
1 polymer ?
#
loop_
_entity_poly.entity_id
_entity_poly.type
_entity_poly.pdbx_seq_one_letter_code
_entity_poly.pdbx_strand_id
1 'polypeptide(L)'
;MATDTEAAAQQADAFLAGKKKADDTAFMFGRVLAEMGIKVGDTDSWPQLMGRASLSGEPSLFLGTVPLPTVRKLIDALLYAESTRRSERDRGHDV
;
A
#
# COMPACT_ATOMS: atom_id res chain seq x y z
N MET A 1 -9.55 -14.27 34.38
CA MET A 1 -9.77 -12.88 33.94
C MET A 1 -8.46 -12.24 33.55
N ALA A 2 -8.41 -11.63 32.34
CA ALA A 2 -7.22 -10.89 31.94
C ALA A 2 -7.08 -9.66 32.83
N THR A 3 -5.88 -9.37 33.31
CA THR A 3 -5.59 -8.15 34.05
C THR A 3 -5.50 -6.98 33.06
N ASP A 4 -5.63 -5.75 33.55
CA ASP A 4 -5.48 -4.55 32.71
C ASP A 4 -4.10 -4.55 32.01
N THR A 5 -3.07 -5.07 32.66
CA THR A 5 -1.73 -5.18 32.09
C THR A 5 -1.69 -6.16 30.93
N GLU A 6 -2.37 -7.30 31.05
CA GLU A 6 -2.45 -8.29 29.97
C GLU A 6 -3.23 -7.75 28.77
N ALA A 7 -4.36 -7.06 29.03
CA ALA A 7 -5.15 -6.44 27.96
C ALA A 7 -4.33 -5.39 27.23
N ALA A 8 -3.57 -4.56 27.95
CA ALA A 8 -2.70 -3.55 27.36
C ALA A 8 -1.58 -4.19 26.53
N ALA A 9 -1.00 -5.28 27.00
CA ALA A 9 0.05 -6.01 26.27
C ALA A 9 -0.50 -6.60 24.97
N GLN A 10 -1.69 -7.23 25.02
CA GLN A 10 -2.34 -7.78 23.83
C GLN A 10 -2.67 -6.71 22.81
N GLN A 11 -3.14 -5.54 23.28
CA GLN A 11 -3.46 -4.43 22.42
C GLN A 11 -2.20 -3.86 21.75
N ALA A 12 -1.10 -3.78 22.51
CA ALA A 12 0.19 -3.33 21.97
C ALA A 12 0.71 -4.32 20.91
N ASP A 13 0.59 -5.62 21.17
CA ASP A 13 1.00 -6.66 20.20
C ASP A 13 0.18 -6.58 18.93
N ALA A 14 -1.14 -6.39 19.04
CA ALA A 14 -2.02 -6.23 17.87
C ALA A 14 -1.66 -4.99 17.05
N PHE A 15 -1.38 -3.88 17.75
CA PHE A 15 -0.96 -2.64 17.08
C PHE A 15 0.35 -2.84 16.32
N LEU A 16 1.35 -3.45 16.96
CA LEU A 16 2.66 -3.68 16.34
C LEU A 16 2.56 -4.61 15.15
N ALA A 17 1.75 -5.66 15.24
CA ALA A 17 1.53 -6.58 14.13
C ALA A 17 0.88 -5.89 12.94
N GLY A 18 -0.14 -5.06 13.18
CA GLY A 18 -0.80 -4.28 12.14
C GLY A 18 0.13 -3.25 11.53
N LYS A 19 0.91 -2.57 12.35
CA LYS A 19 1.89 -1.58 11.89
C LYS A 19 2.93 -2.23 11.00
N LYS A 20 3.42 -3.41 11.37
CA LYS A 20 4.39 -4.15 10.57
C LYS A 20 3.82 -4.52 9.21
N LYS A 21 2.59 -5.02 9.15
CA LYS A 21 1.93 -5.34 7.89
C LYS A 21 1.81 -4.10 7.00
N ALA A 22 1.42 -2.97 7.58
CA ALA A 22 1.28 -1.72 6.85
C ALA A 22 2.64 -1.24 6.32
N ASP A 23 3.69 -1.30 7.15
CA ASP A 23 5.03 -0.88 6.75
C ASP A 23 5.59 -1.77 5.64
N ASP A 24 5.41 -3.08 5.75
CA ASP A 24 5.85 -4.03 4.71
C ASP A 24 5.12 -3.74 3.38
N THR A 25 3.82 -3.46 3.44
CA THR A 25 3.02 -3.13 2.25
C THR A 25 3.46 -1.78 1.66
N ALA A 26 3.70 -0.78 2.51
CA ALA A 26 4.19 0.52 2.05
C ALA A 26 5.55 0.38 1.34
N PHE A 27 6.44 -0.43 1.89
CA PHE A 27 7.74 -0.70 1.27
C PHE A 27 7.58 -1.35 -0.10
N MET A 28 6.74 -2.37 -0.19
CA MET A 28 6.47 -3.06 -1.45
C MET A 28 5.86 -2.12 -2.49
N PHE A 29 4.88 -1.32 -2.07
CA PHE A 29 4.24 -0.34 -2.94
C PHE A 29 5.26 0.70 -3.46
N GLY A 30 6.13 1.18 -2.56
CA GLY A 30 7.19 2.11 -2.93
C GLY A 30 8.16 1.52 -3.95
N ARG A 31 8.47 0.23 -3.84
CA ARG A 31 9.32 -0.45 -4.83
C ARG A 31 8.67 -0.50 -6.20
N VAL A 32 7.38 -0.84 -6.25
CA VAL A 32 6.62 -0.87 -7.50
C VAL A 32 6.57 0.53 -8.13
N LEU A 33 6.31 1.56 -7.32
CA LEU A 33 6.30 2.93 -7.79
C LEU A 33 7.66 3.34 -8.37
N ALA A 34 8.75 2.92 -7.74
CA ALA A 34 10.10 3.22 -8.22
C ALA A 34 10.35 2.61 -9.60
N GLU A 35 9.84 1.41 -9.85
CA GLU A 35 9.94 0.78 -11.17
C GLU A 35 9.20 1.57 -12.24
N MET A 36 8.18 2.34 -11.85
CA MET A 36 7.43 3.21 -12.75
C MET A 36 8.04 4.60 -12.87
N GLY A 37 9.19 4.83 -12.25
CA GLY A 37 9.82 6.16 -12.24
C GLY A 37 9.21 7.13 -11.24
N ILE A 38 8.45 6.63 -10.28
CA ILE A 38 7.83 7.44 -9.22
C ILE A 38 8.65 7.28 -7.96
N LYS A 39 9.20 8.40 -7.45
CA LYS A 39 10.07 8.38 -6.27
C LYS A 39 9.30 8.80 -5.02
N VAL A 40 9.18 7.88 -4.07
CA VAL A 40 8.61 8.17 -2.76
C VAL A 40 9.60 9.02 -1.95
N GLY A 41 9.08 10.06 -1.32
CA GLY A 41 9.90 11.02 -0.57
C GLY A 41 10.29 12.27 -1.36
N ASP A 42 10.00 12.28 -2.65
CA ASP A 42 10.26 13.42 -3.53
C ASP A 42 8.99 14.26 -3.68
N THR A 43 9.09 15.56 -3.36
CA THR A 43 7.94 16.47 -3.40
C THR A 43 7.29 16.58 -4.78
N ASP A 44 8.06 16.37 -5.85
CA ASP A 44 7.57 16.46 -7.22
C ASP A 44 7.03 15.12 -7.74
N SER A 45 7.19 14.05 -6.98
CA SER A 45 6.79 12.71 -7.40
C SER A 45 5.75 12.13 -6.44
N TRP A 46 6.17 11.57 -5.29
CA TRP A 46 5.27 11.05 -4.27
C TRP A 46 5.80 11.43 -2.89
N PRO A 47 5.38 12.59 -2.33
CA PRO A 47 6.01 13.14 -1.13
C PRO A 47 5.97 12.25 0.09
N GLN A 48 4.84 11.59 0.34
CA GLN A 48 4.65 10.81 1.55
C GLN A 48 3.96 9.49 1.26
N LEU A 49 4.50 8.43 1.85
CA LEU A 49 3.88 7.11 1.84
C LEU A 49 4.32 6.43 3.13
N MET A 50 3.36 6.05 3.96
CA MET A 50 3.71 5.40 5.22
C MET A 50 2.63 4.40 5.64
N GLY A 51 3.06 3.38 6.35
CA GLY A 51 2.16 2.45 6.99
C GLY A 51 1.59 3.02 8.27
N ARG A 52 0.34 2.70 8.56
CA ARG A 52 -0.35 3.09 9.79
C ARG A 52 -1.12 1.91 10.33
N ALA A 53 -1.43 1.97 11.60
CA ALA A 53 -2.33 1.02 12.24
C ALA A 53 -3.23 1.77 13.21
N SER A 54 -4.48 1.33 13.33
CA SER A 54 -5.38 1.82 14.38
C SER A 54 -4.97 1.23 15.72
N LEU A 55 -5.57 1.71 16.79
CA LEU A 55 -5.29 1.18 18.14
C LEU A 55 -5.62 -0.31 18.25
N SER A 56 -6.57 -0.79 17.46
CA SER A 56 -6.93 -2.22 17.42
C SER A 56 -6.05 -3.04 16.48
N GLY A 57 -5.08 -2.42 15.82
CA GLY A 57 -4.15 -3.11 14.93
C GLY A 57 -4.60 -3.21 13.48
N GLU A 58 -5.66 -2.48 13.08
CA GLU A 58 -6.10 -2.44 11.69
C GLU A 58 -5.06 -1.73 10.83
N PRO A 59 -4.41 -2.43 9.88
CA PRO A 59 -3.39 -1.82 9.03
C PRO A 59 -3.99 -0.95 7.94
N SER A 60 -3.30 0.13 7.60
CA SER A 60 -3.68 1.01 6.49
C SER A 60 -2.46 1.72 5.94
N LEU A 61 -2.58 2.32 4.77
CA LEU A 61 -1.54 3.15 4.19
C LEU A 61 -2.00 4.60 4.15
N PHE A 62 -1.11 5.48 4.56
CA PHE A 62 -1.29 6.92 4.37
C PHE A 62 -0.58 7.29 3.07
N LEU A 63 -1.35 7.78 2.10
CA LEU A 63 -0.83 8.07 0.76
C LEU A 63 -0.42 9.54 0.58
N GLY A 64 -0.87 10.40 1.47
CA GLY A 64 -0.55 11.83 1.39
C GLY A 64 -1.18 12.49 0.16
N THR A 65 -0.68 13.68 -0.15
CA THR A 65 -1.08 14.42 -1.34
C THR A 65 -0.14 14.06 -2.47
N VAL A 66 -0.68 13.59 -3.58
CA VAL A 66 0.11 13.13 -4.74
C VAL A 66 -0.10 14.10 -5.89
N PRO A 67 0.99 14.59 -6.52
CA PRO A 67 0.88 15.50 -7.66
C PRO A 67 0.13 14.87 -8.84
N LEU A 68 -0.63 15.66 -9.59
CA LEU A 68 -1.41 15.16 -10.72
C LEU A 68 -0.57 14.42 -11.77
N PRO A 69 0.63 14.88 -12.15
CA PRO A 69 1.44 14.13 -13.12
C PRO A 69 1.75 12.71 -12.63
N THR A 70 1.99 12.54 -11.34
CA THR A 70 2.23 11.21 -10.74
C THR A 70 0.97 10.36 -10.81
N VAL A 71 -0.19 10.94 -10.48
CA VAL A 71 -1.47 10.22 -10.54
C VAL A 71 -1.75 9.76 -11.96
N ARG A 72 -1.44 10.59 -12.96
CA ARG A 72 -1.61 10.23 -14.37
C ARG A 72 -0.72 9.05 -14.77
N LYS A 73 0.52 9.02 -14.31
CA LYS A 73 1.41 7.85 -14.52
C LYS A 73 0.80 6.60 -13.92
N LEU A 74 0.25 6.71 -12.73
CA LEU A 74 -0.38 5.59 -12.05
C LEU A 74 -1.62 5.11 -12.82
N ILE A 75 -2.45 6.03 -13.28
CA ILE A 75 -3.63 5.71 -14.09
C ILE A 75 -3.21 4.95 -15.36
N ASP A 76 -2.20 5.44 -16.08
CA ASP A 76 -1.71 4.80 -17.30
C ASP A 76 -1.22 3.38 -17.01
N ALA A 77 -0.48 3.19 -15.91
CA ALA A 77 0.01 1.88 -15.52
C ALA A 77 -1.13 0.92 -15.18
N LEU A 78 -2.15 1.42 -14.47
CA LEU A 78 -3.31 0.60 -14.09
C LEU A 78 -4.15 0.23 -15.32
N LEU A 79 -4.32 1.15 -16.27
CA LEU A 79 -5.01 0.88 -17.52
C LEU A 79 -4.26 -0.17 -18.35
N TYR A 80 -2.94 -0.07 -18.41
CA TYR A 80 -2.11 -1.06 -19.10
C TYR A 80 -2.26 -2.44 -18.47
N ALA A 81 -2.18 -2.51 -17.13
CA ALA A 81 -2.34 -3.76 -16.39
C ALA A 81 -3.71 -4.38 -16.64
N GLU A 82 -4.78 -3.57 -16.66
CA GLU A 82 -6.13 -4.05 -16.92
C GLU A 82 -6.27 -4.59 -18.34
N SER A 83 -5.70 -3.89 -19.33
CA SER A 83 -5.69 -4.36 -20.72
C SER A 83 -4.98 -5.70 -20.87
N THR A 84 -3.82 -5.84 -20.23
CA THR A 84 -3.06 -7.09 -20.25
C THR A 84 -3.84 -8.22 -19.61
N ARG A 85 -4.49 -7.95 -18.49
CA ARG A 85 -5.32 -8.94 -17.79
C ARG A 85 -6.49 -9.39 -18.65
N ARG A 86 -7.14 -8.47 -19.36
CA ARG A 86 -8.24 -8.79 -20.28
C ARG A 86 -7.75 -9.67 -21.42
N SER A 87 -6.62 -9.34 -22.02
CA SER A 87 -6.03 -10.13 -23.10
C SER A 87 -5.72 -11.55 -22.66
N GLU A 88 -5.16 -11.72 -21.48
CA GLU A 88 -4.89 -13.05 -20.91
C GLU A 88 -6.17 -13.83 -20.66
N ARG A 89 -7.20 -13.17 -20.14
CA ARG A 89 -8.50 -13.78 -19.88
C ARG A 89 -9.16 -14.25 -21.17
N ASP A 90 -9.11 -13.40 -22.22
CA ASP A 90 -9.69 -13.73 -23.52
C ASP A 90 -8.97 -14.90 -24.17
N ARG A 91 -7.65 -14.96 -24.03
CA ARG A 91 -6.86 -16.10 -24.53
C ARG A 91 -7.23 -17.40 -23.80
N GLY A 92 -7.53 -17.30 -22.50
CA GLY A 92 -7.96 -18.46 -21.72
C GLY A 92 -9.30 -19.04 -22.15
N HIS A 93 -10.14 -18.26 -22.84
CA HIS A 93 -11.45 -18.70 -23.31
C HIS A 93 -11.43 -19.35 -24.71
N ASP A 94 -10.34 -19.20 -25.43
CA ASP A 94 -10.23 -19.71 -26.80
C ASP A 94 -9.70 -21.13 -26.88
N VAL A 95 -9.79 -21.87 -25.81
CA VAL A 95 -9.34 -23.26 -25.77
C VAL A 95 -10.49 -24.20 -26.14
#